data_995cde2a91f2bdfa7603a164829eb301
#
_entry.id   995cde2a91f2bdfa7603a164829eb301
#
_cell.length_a   1.000
_cell.length_b   1.000
_cell.length_c   1.000
_cell.angle_alpha   90.00
_cell.angle_beta   90.00
_cell.angle_gamma   90.00
#
_symmetry.space_group_name_H-M   'P 1'
#
loop_
_entity.id
_entity.type
_entity.pdbx_description
1 polymer ?
#
loop_
_entity_poly.entity_id
_entity_poly.type
_entity_poly.pdbx_seq_one_letter_code
_entity_poly.pdbx_strand_id
1 'polypeptide(L)'
;MKCSLERKPSHSKDKWSLGMKCRGLTVALLKLVQIGNLVLLLLWHILHFIVSIFYFVLGIARVAESYFISSGFLKKYKSLNLGKLRCLAIVIESEEAYQTLQVIELLQWLGAIGVKSVCLYDKEGVMKKSKQAILGKLNNAVIFEESGENDKLVDHNHMMLEFASFSDGKEAVTKAANLLFMKYLKLNKLAGDQEGQIFTEPHMAEALKAIGCKGADPDLLLVYGPARCHLGFAVWRIRYTEIVHMGPLKSMRYGSLIKAIYKFTMVRQNYGK
;
A
#
# COMPACT_ATOMS: atom_id res chain seq x y z
N MET A 1 -28.91 93.62 -42.17
CA MET A 1 -28.99 93.10 -40.81
C MET A 1 -28.34 91.71 -40.80
N LYS A 2 -27.08 91.62 -40.30
CA LYS A 2 -26.33 90.37 -40.20
C LYS A 2 -26.50 89.82 -38.79
N CYS A 3 -27.02 88.64 -38.64
CA CYS A 3 -27.07 87.94 -37.38
C CYS A 3 -25.99 86.83 -37.39
N SER A 4 -24.92 87.03 -36.62
CA SER A 4 -23.83 86.12 -36.44
C SER A 4 -24.21 85.13 -35.30
N LEU A 5 -24.25 83.85 -35.63
CA LEU A 5 -24.39 82.75 -34.63
C LEU A 5 -23.03 82.27 -34.21
N GLU A 6 -22.61 82.66 -32.99
CA GLU A 6 -21.45 82.05 -32.29
C GLU A 6 -21.77 80.65 -31.86
N ARG A 7 -21.05 79.66 -32.39
CA ARG A 7 -21.06 78.21 -31.86
C ARG A 7 -20.02 78.12 -30.76
N LYS A 8 -20.47 77.85 -29.55
CA LYS A 8 -19.59 77.47 -28.41
C LYS A 8 -18.98 76.08 -28.63
N PRO A 9 -17.68 75.86 -28.48
CA PRO A 9 -17.06 74.55 -28.45
C PRO A 9 -16.80 74.17 -27.02
N SER A 10 -17.76 73.50 -26.34
CA SER A 10 -17.56 73.06 -24.93
C SER A 10 -17.69 71.55 -24.66
N HIS A 11 -17.88 70.75 -25.70
CA HIS A 11 -18.18 69.28 -25.45
C HIS A 11 -16.98 68.33 -25.70
N SER A 12 -15.81 68.82 -26.14
CA SER A 12 -14.65 67.99 -26.48
C SER A 12 -13.70 67.74 -25.30
N LYS A 13 -13.55 68.71 -24.40
CA LYS A 13 -12.59 68.59 -23.26
C LYS A 13 -13.06 67.59 -22.17
N ASP A 14 -14.36 67.46 -21.95
CA ASP A 14 -14.89 66.58 -20.89
C ASP A 14 -14.80 65.12 -21.27
N LYS A 15 -14.95 64.74 -22.55
CA LYS A 15 -14.75 63.36 -23.02
C LYS A 15 -13.31 62.87 -22.88
N TRP A 16 -12.34 63.76 -23.11
CA TRP A 16 -10.92 63.43 -22.98
C TRP A 16 -10.49 63.26 -21.51
N SER A 17 -11.01 64.06 -20.60
CA SER A 17 -10.74 63.95 -19.16
C SER A 17 -11.36 62.69 -18.55
N LEU A 18 -12.55 62.30 -18.99
CA LEU A 18 -13.23 61.10 -18.56
C LEU A 18 -12.48 59.81 -19.02
N GLY A 19 -12.01 59.79 -20.27
CA GLY A 19 -11.21 58.68 -20.81
C GLY A 19 -9.86 58.50 -20.13
N MET A 20 -9.18 59.60 -19.71
CA MET A 20 -7.97 59.48 -18.93
C MET A 20 -8.18 59.02 -17.51
N LYS A 21 -9.26 59.44 -16.83
CA LYS A 21 -9.63 58.95 -15.50
C LYS A 21 -9.98 57.46 -15.53
N CYS A 22 -10.72 56.95 -16.53
CA CYS A 22 -11.02 55.54 -16.70
C CYS A 22 -9.77 54.72 -16.96
N ARG A 23 -8.79 55.16 -17.75
CA ARG A 23 -7.50 54.48 -17.96
C ARG A 23 -6.66 54.44 -16.69
N GLY A 24 -6.65 55.50 -15.89
CA GLY A 24 -5.96 55.51 -14.59
C GLY A 24 -6.54 54.54 -13.61
N LEU A 25 -7.88 54.39 -13.57
CA LEU A 25 -8.59 53.45 -12.69
C LEU A 25 -8.33 51.99 -13.08
N THR A 26 -8.33 51.68 -14.40
CA THR A 26 -8.02 50.31 -14.87
C THR A 26 -6.57 49.93 -14.59
N VAL A 27 -5.60 50.82 -14.73
CA VAL A 27 -4.19 50.57 -14.39
C VAL A 27 -4.00 50.37 -12.89
N ALA A 28 -4.72 51.13 -12.05
CA ALA A 28 -4.68 50.95 -10.59
C ALA A 28 -5.28 49.61 -10.18
N LEU A 29 -6.41 49.19 -10.77
CA LEU A 29 -7.03 47.87 -10.54
C LEU A 29 -6.11 46.73 -10.96
N LEU A 30 -5.45 46.82 -12.11
CA LEU A 30 -4.49 45.80 -12.56
C LEU A 30 -3.29 45.69 -11.61
N LYS A 31 -2.76 46.80 -11.09
CA LYS A 31 -1.71 46.77 -10.07
C LYS A 31 -2.19 46.14 -8.76
N LEU A 32 -3.40 46.41 -8.31
CA LEU A 32 -3.99 45.79 -7.13
C LEU A 32 -4.13 44.29 -7.31
N VAL A 33 -4.58 43.83 -8.47
CA VAL A 33 -4.67 42.38 -8.78
C VAL A 33 -3.27 41.74 -8.79
N GLN A 34 -2.27 42.39 -9.37
CA GLN A 34 -0.89 41.89 -9.36
C GLN A 34 -0.32 41.78 -7.93
N ILE A 35 -0.55 42.78 -7.09
CA ILE A 35 -0.15 42.76 -5.68
C ILE A 35 -0.87 41.65 -4.94
N GLY A 36 -2.17 41.49 -5.18
CA GLY A 36 -2.96 40.41 -4.59
C GLY A 36 -2.43 39.01 -4.97
N ASN A 37 -2.10 38.81 -6.25
CA ASN A 37 -1.50 37.53 -6.71
C ASN A 37 -0.13 37.29 -6.08
N LEU A 38 0.69 38.33 -5.91
CA LEU A 38 2.00 38.21 -5.28
C LEU A 38 1.88 37.85 -3.79
N VAL A 39 0.92 38.45 -3.09
CA VAL A 39 0.62 38.10 -1.68
C VAL A 39 0.13 36.64 -1.56
N LEU A 40 -0.77 36.20 -2.45
CA LEU A 40 -1.24 34.82 -2.46
C LEU A 40 -0.11 33.83 -2.73
N LEU A 41 0.78 34.14 -3.67
CA LEU A 41 1.94 33.31 -3.97
C LEU A 41 2.90 33.22 -2.77
N LEU A 42 3.11 34.31 -2.07
CA LEU A 42 3.94 34.34 -0.85
C LEU A 42 3.30 33.54 0.28
N LEU A 43 2.00 33.69 0.50
CA LEU A 43 1.24 32.88 1.49
C LEU A 43 1.30 31.38 1.15
N TRP A 44 1.21 31.03 -0.14
CA TRP A 44 1.34 29.66 -0.60
C TRP A 44 2.73 29.08 -0.26
N HIS A 45 3.80 29.82 -0.51
CA HIS A 45 5.15 29.36 -0.16
C HIS A 45 5.36 29.23 1.36
N ILE A 46 4.83 30.17 2.15
CA ILE A 46 4.89 30.10 3.62
C ILE A 46 4.16 28.85 4.11
N LEU A 47 2.95 28.59 3.59
CA LEU A 47 2.18 27.41 3.98
C LEU A 47 2.94 26.12 3.66
N HIS A 48 3.49 26.01 2.45
CA HIS A 48 4.29 24.84 2.06
C HIS A 48 5.54 24.67 2.93
N PHE A 49 6.18 25.76 3.30
CA PHE A 49 7.35 25.74 4.18
C PHE A 49 6.98 25.21 5.57
N ILE A 50 5.90 25.70 6.16
CA ILE A 50 5.39 25.23 7.46
C ILE A 50 5.05 23.74 7.41
N VAL A 51 4.34 23.30 6.38
CA VAL A 51 3.98 21.89 6.18
C VAL A 51 5.23 21.02 6.00
N SER A 52 6.22 21.52 5.25
CA SER A 52 7.50 20.81 5.06
C SER A 52 8.26 20.63 6.37
N ILE A 53 8.36 21.68 7.19
CA ILE A 53 8.98 21.59 8.53
C ILE A 53 8.22 20.57 9.41
N PHE A 54 6.89 20.61 9.40
CA PHE A 54 6.07 19.69 10.17
C PHE A 54 6.36 18.22 9.79
N TYR A 55 6.37 17.89 8.50
CA TYR A 55 6.69 16.54 8.04
C TYR A 55 8.15 16.14 8.33
N PHE A 56 9.08 17.08 8.27
CA PHE A 56 10.47 16.84 8.63
C PHE A 56 10.61 16.45 10.10
N VAL A 57 9.99 17.21 11.00
CA VAL A 57 9.99 16.93 12.45
C VAL A 57 9.32 15.58 12.74
N LEU A 58 8.18 15.29 12.09
CA LEU A 58 7.54 13.97 12.20
C LEU A 58 8.46 12.84 11.70
N GLY A 59 9.22 13.08 10.64
CA GLY A 59 10.24 12.16 10.13
C GLY A 59 11.29 11.82 11.19
N ILE A 60 11.87 12.85 11.80
CA ILE A 60 12.85 12.69 12.88
C ILE A 60 12.25 11.94 14.08
N ALA A 61 11.04 12.31 14.49
CA ALA A 61 10.36 11.64 15.61
C ALA A 61 10.15 10.14 15.36
N ARG A 62 9.78 9.75 14.13
CA ARG A 62 9.64 8.33 13.74
C ARG A 62 10.97 7.59 13.77
N VAL A 63 12.06 8.24 13.33
CA VAL A 63 13.42 7.67 13.39
C VAL A 63 13.82 7.43 14.83
N ALA A 64 13.68 8.45 15.68
CA ALA A 64 14.01 8.37 17.11
C ALA A 64 13.17 7.29 17.81
N GLU A 65 11.86 7.24 17.57
CA GLU A 65 10.99 6.20 18.12
C GLU A 65 11.45 4.79 17.70
N SER A 66 11.77 4.59 16.41
CA SER A 66 12.28 3.30 15.93
C SER A 66 13.60 2.92 16.60
N TYR A 67 14.50 3.88 16.82
CA TYR A 67 15.76 3.65 17.54
C TYR A 67 15.50 3.25 18.99
N PHE A 68 14.63 3.95 19.72
CA PHE A 68 14.28 3.61 21.11
C PHE A 68 13.60 2.24 21.23
N ILE A 69 12.83 1.82 20.25
CA ILE A 69 12.24 0.48 20.23
C ILE A 69 13.34 -0.56 20.00
N SER A 70 14.23 -0.34 19.02
CA SER A 70 15.30 -1.27 18.67
C SER A 70 16.32 -1.45 19.79
N SER A 71 16.62 -0.38 20.54
CA SER A 71 17.52 -0.42 21.69
C SER A 71 16.91 -1.10 22.93
N GLY A 72 15.61 -1.47 22.86
CA GLY A 72 14.90 -2.09 23.97
C GLY A 72 14.58 -1.15 25.14
N PHE A 73 14.74 0.17 24.95
CA PHE A 73 14.47 1.18 25.98
C PHE A 73 12.96 1.21 26.32
N LEU A 74 12.13 0.99 25.32
CA LEU A 74 10.68 0.95 25.48
C LEU A 74 10.21 -0.47 25.86
N LYS A 75 10.15 -0.75 27.15
CA LYS A 75 9.79 -2.07 27.73
C LYS A 75 8.48 -2.66 27.18
N LYS A 76 7.50 -1.83 26.80
CA LYS A 76 6.21 -2.28 26.29
C LYS A 76 6.30 -3.09 25.00
N TYR A 77 7.35 -2.90 24.20
CA TYR A 77 7.57 -3.63 22.94
C TYR A 77 8.37 -4.93 23.11
N LYS A 78 8.84 -5.24 24.34
CA LYS A 78 9.58 -6.48 24.61
C LYS A 78 8.69 -7.72 24.65
N SER A 79 7.43 -7.58 25.04
CA SER A 79 6.47 -8.70 25.12
C SER A 79 5.55 -8.67 23.91
N LEU A 80 5.98 -9.26 22.80
CA LEU A 80 5.14 -9.46 21.63
C LEU A 80 4.29 -10.72 21.82
N ASN A 81 2.98 -10.62 21.78
CA ASN A 81 2.11 -11.79 21.79
C ASN A 81 1.93 -12.32 20.36
N LEU A 82 2.91 -13.10 19.89
CA LEU A 82 2.89 -13.67 18.54
C LEU A 82 1.83 -14.76 18.35
N GLY A 83 1.17 -15.22 19.40
CA GLY A 83 0.11 -16.25 19.30
C GLY A 83 -1.07 -15.84 18.40
N LYS A 84 -1.29 -14.52 18.21
CA LYS A 84 -2.32 -14.01 17.31
C LYS A 84 -1.86 -13.91 15.85
N LEU A 85 -0.55 -13.90 15.59
CA LEU A 85 0.04 -13.74 14.25
C LEU A 85 0.44 -15.12 13.72
N ARG A 86 -0.46 -15.73 12.96
CA ARG A 86 -0.24 -17.06 12.36
C ARG A 86 0.48 -16.96 11.03
N CYS A 87 0.06 -15.99 10.19
CA CYS A 87 0.62 -15.73 8.88
C CYS A 87 0.80 -14.22 8.66
N LEU A 88 2.02 -13.83 8.25
CA LEU A 88 2.37 -12.47 7.88
C LEU A 88 2.57 -12.40 6.38
N ALA A 89 1.87 -11.49 5.69
CA ALA A 89 2.18 -11.17 4.30
C ALA A 89 3.06 -9.92 4.19
N ILE A 90 4.05 -9.98 3.31
CA ILE A 90 4.91 -8.86 2.95
C ILE A 90 4.72 -8.59 1.46
N VAL A 91 4.20 -7.43 1.15
CA VAL A 91 3.98 -6.96 -0.21
C VAL A 91 5.04 -5.90 -0.52
N ILE A 92 5.82 -6.13 -1.55
CA ILE A 92 6.93 -5.26 -1.94
C ILE A 92 6.70 -4.78 -3.37
N GLU A 93 6.91 -3.48 -3.62
CA GLU A 93 6.94 -2.93 -4.97
C GLU A 93 8.02 -3.64 -5.80
N SER A 94 7.68 -4.01 -7.04
CA SER A 94 8.57 -4.85 -7.86
C SER A 94 9.94 -4.23 -8.09
N GLU A 95 10.03 -2.92 -8.23
CA GLU A 95 11.32 -2.20 -8.34
C GLU A 95 12.18 -2.36 -7.09
N GLU A 96 11.56 -2.36 -5.91
CA GLU A 96 12.26 -2.56 -4.63
C GLU A 96 12.56 -4.03 -4.35
N ALA A 97 11.79 -4.97 -4.91
CA ALA A 97 11.97 -6.41 -4.77
C ALA A 97 13.32 -6.92 -5.36
N TYR A 98 13.89 -6.18 -6.32
CA TYR A 98 15.26 -6.45 -6.82
C TYR A 98 16.34 -6.25 -5.75
N GLN A 99 16.05 -5.54 -4.68
CA GLN A 99 16.97 -5.33 -3.57
C GLN A 99 16.98 -6.55 -2.63
N THR A 100 17.36 -7.69 -3.16
CA THR A 100 17.32 -9.00 -2.49
C THR A 100 17.98 -9.01 -1.11
N LEU A 101 19.05 -8.23 -0.91
CA LEU A 101 19.73 -8.15 0.40
C LEU A 101 18.83 -7.54 1.47
N GLN A 102 18.06 -6.52 1.14
CA GLN A 102 17.11 -5.89 2.08
C GLN A 102 15.93 -6.83 2.39
N VAL A 103 15.47 -7.57 1.40
CA VAL A 103 14.44 -8.60 1.62
C VAL A 103 14.95 -9.67 2.59
N ILE A 104 16.19 -10.14 2.42
CA ILE A 104 16.81 -11.13 3.30
C ILE A 104 16.96 -10.56 4.71
N GLU A 105 17.43 -9.34 4.86
CA GLU A 105 17.57 -8.67 6.16
C GLU A 105 16.20 -8.56 6.87
N LEU A 106 15.14 -8.19 6.14
CA LEU A 106 13.79 -8.15 6.68
C LEU A 106 13.33 -9.52 7.18
N LEU A 107 13.60 -10.58 6.42
CA LEU A 107 13.27 -11.96 6.79
C LEU A 107 14.07 -12.44 8.01
N GLN A 108 15.34 -12.08 8.09
CA GLN A 108 16.17 -12.36 9.28
C GLN A 108 15.62 -11.68 10.53
N TRP A 109 15.17 -10.43 10.42
CA TRP A 109 14.51 -9.75 11.54
C TRP A 109 13.20 -10.46 11.94
N LEU A 110 12.39 -10.90 10.98
CA LEU A 110 11.17 -11.65 11.28
C LEU A 110 11.44 -13.01 11.94
N GLY A 111 12.48 -13.70 11.49
CA GLY A 111 12.96 -14.94 12.12
C GLY A 111 13.42 -14.69 13.55
N ALA A 112 14.20 -13.63 13.80
CA ALA A 112 14.64 -13.25 15.14
C ALA A 112 13.47 -12.84 16.07
N ILE A 113 12.40 -12.26 15.52
CA ILE A 113 11.16 -11.95 16.26
C ILE A 113 10.39 -13.25 16.59
N GLY A 114 10.54 -14.31 15.79
CA GLY A 114 9.85 -15.59 15.95
C GLY A 114 8.57 -15.72 15.11
N VAL A 115 8.47 -15.00 14.00
CA VAL A 115 7.36 -15.17 13.04
C VAL A 115 7.52 -16.50 12.32
N LYS A 116 6.46 -17.33 12.33
CA LYS A 116 6.52 -18.71 11.83
C LYS A 116 6.17 -18.87 10.35
N SER A 117 5.28 -18.04 9.83
CA SER A 117 4.83 -18.13 8.44
C SER A 117 4.83 -16.75 7.78
N VAL A 118 5.48 -16.64 6.63
CA VAL A 118 5.61 -15.41 5.87
C VAL A 118 5.28 -15.67 4.41
N CYS A 119 4.33 -14.90 3.86
CA CYS A 119 4.03 -14.87 2.44
C CYS A 119 4.69 -13.64 1.82
N LEU A 120 5.63 -13.84 0.91
CA LEU A 120 6.30 -12.80 0.15
C LEU A 120 5.58 -12.59 -1.17
N TYR A 121 5.22 -11.35 -1.47
CA TYR A 121 4.54 -11.00 -2.71
C TYR A 121 5.17 -9.78 -3.37
N ASP A 122 5.43 -9.91 -4.65
CA ASP A 122 5.64 -8.78 -5.57
C ASP A 122 4.88 -9.02 -6.87
N LYS A 123 4.48 -7.94 -7.53
CA LYS A 123 3.63 -8.01 -8.72
C LYS A 123 4.26 -8.80 -9.86
N GLU A 124 5.55 -8.62 -10.13
CA GLU A 124 6.27 -9.21 -11.27
C GLU A 124 6.88 -10.58 -10.95
N GLY A 125 6.82 -11.03 -9.71
CA GLY A 125 7.39 -12.30 -9.26
C GLY A 125 8.92 -12.31 -9.23
N VAL A 126 9.54 -11.16 -8.96
CA VAL A 126 10.99 -11.01 -8.81
C VAL A 126 11.49 -11.89 -7.67
N MET A 127 10.82 -11.83 -6.51
CA MET A 127 11.17 -12.64 -5.34
C MET A 127 10.95 -14.13 -5.59
N LYS A 128 9.91 -14.51 -6.36
CA LYS A 128 9.66 -15.89 -6.79
C LYS A 128 10.79 -16.43 -7.66
N LYS A 129 11.33 -15.61 -8.56
CA LYS A 129 12.51 -15.95 -9.39
C LYS A 129 13.80 -16.05 -8.57
N SER A 130 13.93 -15.23 -7.53
CA SER A 130 15.10 -15.17 -6.64
C SER A 130 14.98 -16.12 -5.42
N LYS A 131 13.98 -17.00 -5.39
CA LYS A 131 13.66 -17.91 -4.30
C LYS A 131 14.89 -18.64 -3.74
N GLN A 132 15.69 -19.25 -4.60
CA GLN A 132 16.89 -19.99 -4.17
C GLN A 132 17.97 -19.09 -3.55
N ALA A 133 18.16 -17.89 -4.09
CA ALA A 133 19.11 -16.92 -3.55
C ALA A 133 18.69 -16.42 -2.15
N ILE A 134 17.39 -16.25 -1.94
CA ILE A 134 16.84 -15.85 -0.63
C ILE A 134 17.01 -16.97 0.38
N LEU A 135 16.63 -18.19 0.02
CA LEU A 135 16.72 -19.36 0.91
C LEU A 135 18.16 -19.73 1.28
N GLY A 136 19.07 -19.66 0.32
CA GLY A 136 20.48 -19.97 0.57
C GLY A 136 21.18 -19.07 1.60
N LYS A 137 20.56 -17.92 1.94
CA LYS A 137 21.08 -16.98 2.97
C LYS A 137 20.28 -17.01 4.27
N LEU A 138 19.22 -17.82 4.34
CA LEU A 138 18.37 -17.98 5.53
C LEU A 138 18.59 -19.38 6.10
N ASN A 139 19.27 -19.47 7.26
CA ASN A 139 19.63 -20.75 7.86
C ASN A 139 18.41 -21.55 8.39
N ASN A 140 17.26 -20.88 8.61
CA ASN A 140 16.09 -21.45 9.29
C ASN A 140 14.80 -21.22 8.50
N ALA A 141 14.82 -21.26 7.18
CA ALA A 141 13.63 -21.06 6.35
C ALA A 141 13.34 -22.29 5.47
N VAL A 142 12.09 -22.71 5.41
CA VAL A 142 11.60 -23.82 4.58
C VAL A 142 10.48 -23.31 3.66
N ILE A 143 10.40 -23.85 2.44
CA ILE A 143 9.36 -23.48 1.48
C ILE A 143 8.08 -24.18 1.81
N PHE A 144 6.97 -23.45 1.80
CA PHE A 144 5.63 -23.99 2.03
C PHE A 144 5.22 -25.07 1.01
N GLU A 145 5.66 -24.95 -0.26
CA GLU A 145 5.31 -25.87 -1.34
C GLU A 145 5.98 -27.25 -1.20
N GLU A 146 7.10 -27.35 -0.52
CA GLU A 146 7.91 -28.56 -0.38
C GLU A 146 7.53 -29.37 0.88
N SER A 147 6.87 -28.73 1.85
CA SER A 147 6.31 -29.44 3.01
C SER A 147 5.02 -30.15 2.60
N GLY A 148 5.14 -31.41 2.16
CA GLY A 148 3.99 -32.28 1.88
C GLY A 148 3.13 -32.51 3.13
N GLU A 149 1.84 -32.85 2.96
CA GLU A 149 0.87 -33.10 4.02
C GLU A 149 1.32 -34.19 5.06
N ASN A 150 2.40 -34.90 4.79
CA ASN A 150 2.91 -35.97 5.64
C ASN A 150 4.06 -35.59 6.58
N ASP A 151 4.61 -34.37 6.48
CA ASP A 151 5.70 -33.95 7.35
C ASP A 151 5.18 -33.29 8.64
N LYS A 152 4.59 -34.11 9.52
CA LYS A 152 4.25 -33.74 10.91
C LYS A 152 5.45 -33.47 11.80
N LEU A 153 6.67 -33.53 11.26
CA LEU A 153 7.95 -33.29 11.92
C LEU A 153 8.65 -32.00 11.45
N VAL A 154 7.89 -31.00 10.97
CA VAL A 154 8.50 -29.68 10.76
C VAL A 154 8.88 -29.15 12.14
N ASP A 155 10.18 -29.23 12.42
CA ASP A 155 10.81 -28.68 13.61
C ASP A 155 10.26 -27.27 13.85
N HIS A 156 9.70 -27.05 15.06
CA HIS A 156 9.01 -25.80 15.43
C HIS A 156 9.89 -24.53 15.29
N ASN A 157 11.12 -24.71 14.85
CA ASN A 157 12.16 -23.66 14.78
C ASN A 157 12.34 -23.05 13.38
N HIS A 158 11.63 -23.55 12.35
CA HIS A 158 11.79 -23.06 10.98
C HIS A 158 10.66 -22.08 10.59
N MET A 159 11.04 -21.02 9.87
CA MET A 159 10.09 -20.07 9.27
C MET A 159 9.62 -20.61 7.92
N MET A 160 8.33 -20.79 7.74
CA MET A 160 7.74 -21.18 6.47
C MET A 160 7.63 -19.98 5.54
N LEU A 161 8.17 -20.07 4.32
CA LEU A 161 8.11 -19.04 3.30
C LEU A 161 7.22 -19.47 2.14
N GLU A 162 6.26 -18.64 1.80
CA GLU A 162 5.45 -18.70 0.59
C GLU A 162 5.87 -17.59 -0.34
N PHE A 163 6.02 -17.86 -1.64
CA PHE A 163 6.30 -16.88 -2.67
C PHE A 163 5.11 -16.73 -3.59
N ALA A 164 4.51 -15.57 -3.63
CA ALA A 164 3.35 -15.24 -4.44
C ALA A 164 3.65 -14.09 -5.40
N SER A 165 2.89 -14.03 -6.50
CA SER A 165 2.99 -13.00 -7.52
C SER A 165 1.61 -12.67 -8.09
N PHE A 166 1.53 -11.76 -9.06
CA PHE A 166 0.27 -11.41 -9.71
C PHE A 166 -0.44 -12.62 -10.37
N SER A 167 0.33 -13.59 -10.87
CA SER A 167 -0.23 -14.83 -11.45
C SER A 167 -1.00 -15.68 -10.43
N ASP A 168 -0.65 -15.58 -9.15
CA ASP A 168 -1.36 -16.25 -8.05
C ASP A 168 -2.57 -15.42 -7.58
N GLY A 169 -2.80 -14.27 -8.21
CA GLY A 169 -3.93 -13.36 -8.00
C GLY A 169 -5.10 -13.64 -8.95
N LYS A 170 -5.48 -12.66 -9.75
CA LYS A 170 -6.65 -12.73 -10.65
C LYS A 170 -6.59 -13.89 -11.63
N GLU A 171 -5.42 -14.25 -12.14
CA GLU A 171 -5.26 -15.39 -13.04
C GLU A 171 -5.61 -16.71 -12.34
N ALA A 172 -5.21 -16.86 -11.09
CA ALA A 172 -5.56 -18.03 -10.30
C ALA A 172 -7.07 -18.18 -10.14
N VAL A 173 -7.78 -17.07 -9.84
CA VAL A 173 -9.26 -17.09 -9.76
C VAL A 173 -9.87 -17.51 -11.10
N THR A 174 -9.37 -17.00 -12.21
CA THR A 174 -9.86 -17.37 -13.54
C THR A 174 -9.65 -18.87 -13.82
N LYS A 175 -8.47 -19.40 -13.47
CA LYS A 175 -8.17 -20.83 -13.61
C LYS A 175 -9.08 -21.70 -12.71
N ALA A 176 -9.28 -21.27 -11.46
CA ALA A 176 -10.17 -21.95 -10.52
C ALA A 176 -11.63 -21.94 -11.00
N ALA A 177 -12.12 -20.80 -11.51
CA ALA A 177 -13.45 -20.69 -12.08
C ALA A 177 -13.64 -21.59 -13.31
N ASN A 178 -12.66 -21.65 -14.20
CA ASN A 178 -12.68 -22.55 -15.37
C ASN A 178 -12.69 -24.02 -14.92
N LEU A 179 -11.92 -24.37 -13.89
CA LEU A 179 -11.91 -25.74 -13.36
C LEU A 179 -13.29 -26.12 -12.80
N LEU A 180 -13.94 -25.23 -12.05
CA LEU A 180 -15.30 -25.43 -11.56
C LEU A 180 -16.30 -25.56 -12.70
N PHE A 181 -16.21 -24.70 -13.71
CA PHE A 181 -17.07 -24.73 -14.89
C PHE A 181 -16.93 -26.05 -15.66
N MET A 182 -15.72 -26.51 -15.88
CA MET A 182 -15.47 -27.81 -16.53
C MET A 182 -16.01 -28.98 -15.71
N LYS A 183 -15.90 -28.94 -14.38
CA LYS A 183 -16.49 -29.93 -13.48
C LYS A 183 -18.02 -29.93 -13.61
N TYR A 184 -18.64 -28.76 -13.65
CA TYR A 184 -20.06 -28.59 -13.83
C TYR A 184 -20.55 -29.19 -15.17
N LEU A 185 -19.87 -28.88 -16.29
CA LEU A 185 -20.22 -29.43 -17.60
C LEU A 185 -20.13 -30.96 -17.66
N LYS A 186 -19.15 -31.56 -16.97
CA LYS A 186 -19.03 -33.02 -16.86
C LYS A 186 -20.20 -33.63 -16.08
N LEU A 187 -20.57 -33.01 -14.96
CA LEU A 187 -21.69 -33.47 -14.13
C LEU A 187 -23.04 -33.38 -14.87
N ASN A 188 -23.30 -32.27 -15.55
CA ASN A 188 -24.55 -32.10 -16.32
C ASN A 188 -24.67 -33.07 -17.49
N LYS A 189 -23.56 -33.45 -18.15
CA LYS A 189 -23.54 -34.47 -19.20
C LYS A 189 -23.89 -35.87 -18.66
N LEU A 190 -23.63 -36.13 -17.38
CA LEU A 190 -23.87 -37.45 -16.74
C LEU A 190 -25.23 -37.53 -16.07
N ALA A 191 -25.80 -36.40 -15.61
CA ALA A 191 -26.94 -36.43 -14.68
C ALA A 191 -28.27 -35.95 -15.30
N GLY A 192 -28.31 -35.51 -16.58
CA GLY A 192 -29.55 -34.95 -17.14
C GLY A 192 -30.07 -33.78 -16.27
N ASP A 193 -30.74 -32.79 -16.88
CA ASP A 193 -31.26 -31.56 -16.26
C ASP A 193 -31.50 -31.57 -14.75
N GLN A 194 -30.47 -31.46 -13.94
CA GLN A 194 -30.59 -31.06 -12.55
C GLN A 194 -30.45 -29.58 -12.40
N GLU A 195 -31.35 -28.96 -11.62
CA GLU A 195 -31.35 -27.56 -11.21
C GLU A 195 -29.93 -27.01 -11.01
N GLY A 196 -29.66 -25.83 -11.58
CA GLY A 196 -28.35 -25.22 -11.65
C GLY A 196 -27.57 -25.27 -10.33
N GLN A 197 -26.49 -26.03 -10.31
CA GLN A 197 -25.64 -26.17 -9.14
C GLN A 197 -25.03 -24.82 -8.81
N ILE A 198 -25.40 -24.26 -7.65
CA ILE A 198 -24.87 -22.98 -7.16
C ILE A 198 -23.46 -23.25 -6.60
N PHE A 199 -22.45 -22.62 -7.21
CA PHE A 199 -21.10 -22.63 -6.66
C PHE A 199 -21.03 -21.71 -5.45
N THR A 200 -20.55 -22.24 -4.35
CA THR A 200 -20.37 -21.52 -3.08
C THR A 200 -18.89 -21.14 -2.89
N GLU A 201 -18.62 -20.27 -1.92
CA GLU A 201 -17.25 -19.89 -1.55
C GLU A 201 -16.33 -21.10 -1.22
N PRO A 202 -16.77 -22.13 -0.49
CA PRO A 202 -15.96 -23.34 -0.28
C PRO A 202 -15.53 -24.02 -1.57
N HIS A 203 -16.41 -24.14 -2.57
CA HIS A 203 -16.05 -24.72 -3.86
C HIS A 203 -14.95 -23.95 -4.57
N MET A 204 -15.01 -22.59 -4.51
CA MET A 204 -13.94 -21.73 -5.07
C MET A 204 -12.63 -21.91 -4.29
N ALA A 205 -12.69 -22.01 -2.96
CA ALA A 205 -11.50 -22.23 -2.12
C ALA A 205 -10.83 -23.58 -2.43
N GLU A 206 -11.62 -24.65 -2.61
CA GLU A 206 -11.09 -25.95 -3.06
C GLU A 206 -10.46 -25.89 -4.44
N ALA A 207 -11.10 -25.20 -5.39
CA ALA A 207 -10.58 -25.04 -6.72
C ALA A 207 -9.25 -24.24 -6.72
N LEU A 208 -9.15 -23.18 -5.90
CA LEU A 208 -7.92 -22.44 -5.72
C LEU A 208 -6.80 -23.31 -5.13
N LYS A 209 -7.11 -24.13 -4.14
CA LYS A 209 -6.14 -25.12 -3.59
C LYS A 209 -5.70 -26.14 -4.65
N ALA A 210 -6.62 -26.61 -5.48
CA ALA A 210 -6.34 -27.58 -6.54
C ALA A 210 -5.39 -27.03 -7.63
N ILE A 211 -5.42 -25.72 -7.89
CA ILE A 211 -4.50 -25.07 -8.84
C ILE A 211 -3.18 -24.60 -8.21
N GLY A 212 -2.94 -24.91 -6.92
CA GLY A 212 -1.69 -24.61 -6.23
C GLY A 212 -1.71 -23.41 -5.29
N CYS A 213 -2.84 -22.69 -5.15
CA CYS A 213 -2.98 -21.59 -4.19
C CYS A 213 -3.35 -22.15 -2.80
N LYS A 214 -2.37 -22.77 -2.13
CA LYS A 214 -2.58 -23.45 -0.83
C LYS A 214 -2.26 -22.59 0.39
N GLY A 215 -1.69 -21.40 0.20
CA GLY A 215 -1.22 -20.52 1.28
C GLY A 215 -2.35 -20.09 2.23
N ALA A 216 -2.00 -19.91 3.50
CA ALA A 216 -2.92 -19.43 4.52
C ALA A 216 -3.26 -17.94 4.30
N ASP A 217 -4.46 -17.55 4.75
CA ASP A 217 -4.82 -16.12 4.75
C ASP A 217 -3.97 -15.36 5.77
N PRO A 218 -3.35 -14.24 5.40
CA PRO A 218 -2.52 -13.48 6.31
C PRO A 218 -3.37 -12.74 7.35
N ASP A 219 -2.91 -12.75 8.60
CA ASP A 219 -3.51 -11.96 9.68
C ASP A 219 -3.06 -10.48 9.59
N LEU A 220 -1.81 -10.24 9.17
CA LEU A 220 -1.19 -8.93 9.00
C LEU A 220 -0.51 -8.86 7.63
N LEU A 221 -0.69 -7.74 6.93
CA LEU A 221 -0.07 -7.45 5.65
C LEU A 221 0.75 -6.19 5.75
N LEU A 222 2.07 -6.30 5.57
CA LEU A 222 3.01 -5.19 5.55
C LEU A 222 3.29 -4.78 4.10
N VAL A 223 3.04 -3.52 3.77
CA VAL A 223 3.25 -3.00 2.41
C VAL A 223 4.49 -2.12 2.39
N TYR A 224 5.47 -2.53 1.59
CA TYR A 224 6.65 -1.74 1.25
C TYR A 224 6.52 -1.19 -0.16
N GLY A 225 6.55 0.13 -0.29
CA GLY A 225 6.39 0.83 -1.56
C GLY A 225 5.91 2.26 -1.38
N PRO A 226 5.79 3.04 -2.46
CA PRO A 226 5.47 4.46 -2.42
C PRO A 226 4.00 4.73 -2.08
N ALA A 227 3.09 3.78 -2.33
CA ALA A 227 1.66 3.96 -2.21
C ALA A 227 1.04 3.08 -1.11
N ARG A 228 -0.01 3.58 -0.46
CA ARG A 228 -0.80 2.82 0.51
C ARG A 228 -1.83 1.94 -0.20
N CYS A 229 -1.37 0.88 -0.84
CA CYS A 229 -2.23 -0.08 -1.51
C CYS A 229 -1.63 -1.48 -1.41
N HIS A 230 -2.44 -2.50 -1.61
CA HIS A 230 -1.99 -3.90 -1.55
C HIS A 230 -1.25 -4.39 -2.81
N LEU A 231 -0.89 -3.50 -3.73
CA LEU A 231 -0.12 -3.75 -4.97
C LEU A 231 -0.62 -4.94 -5.83
N GLY A 232 -1.91 -5.27 -5.72
CA GLY A 232 -2.51 -6.40 -6.44
C GLY A 232 -2.40 -7.75 -5.74
N PHE A 233 -1.99 -7.79 -4.47
CA PHE A 233 -2.06 -9.02 -3.67
C PHE A 233 -3.46 -9.65 -3.73
N ALA A 234 -3.54 -10.97 -3.63
CA ALA A 234 -4.78 -11.75 -3.76
C ALA A 234 -5.88 -11.26 -2.80
N VAL A 235 -6.89 -10.57 -3.36
CA VAL A 235 -7.93 -9.85 -2.58
C VAL A 235 -8.75 -10.80 -1.70
N TRP A 236 -9.01 -12.03 -2.16
CA TRP A 236 -9.77 -13.03 -1.39
C TRP A 236 -9.03 -13.54 -0.16
N ARG A 237 -7.70 -13.34 -0.08
CA ARG A 237 -6.89 -13.73 1.08
C ARG A 237 -6.81 -12.62 2.15
N ILE A 238 -7.28 -11.39 1.86
CA ILE A 238 -7.17 -10.24 2.79
C ILE A 238 -8.50 -9.85 3.44
N ARG A 239 -9.45 -10.78 3.57
CA ARG A 239 -10.79 -10.50 4.13
C ARG A 239 -10.77 -9.91 5.53
N TYR A 240 -9.91 -10.41 6.38
CA TYR A 240 -9.77 -10.02 7.80
C TYR A 240 -8.35 -9.59 8.14
N THR A 241 -7.58 -9.23 7.13
CA THR A 241 -6.17 -8.87 7.25
C THR A 241 -6.03 -7.41 7.64
N GLU A 242 -5.22 -7.12 8.64
CA GLU A 242 -4.82 -5.75 8.94
C GLU A 242 -3.69 -5.33 7.99
N ILE A 243 -3.87 -4.17 7.31
CA ILE A 243 -2.91 -3.67 6.32
C ILE A 243 -2.14 -2.50 6.91
N VAL A 244 -0.81 -2.63 6.98
CA VAL A 244 0.09 -1.59 7.47
C VAL A 244 1.08 -1.18 6.38
N HIS A 245 1.06 0.11 6.03
CA HIS A 245 2.02 0.68 5.10
C HIS A 245 3.31 1.07 5.82
N MET A 246 4.42 0.47 5.40
CA MET A 246 5.74 0.62 6.03
C MET A 246 6.63 1.69 5.37
N GLY A 247 6.23 2.19 4.19
CA GLY A 247 7.03 3.07 3.35
C GLY A 247 8.01 2.30 2.45
N PRO A 248 9.00 2.98 1.84
CA PRO A 248 9.95 2.32 0.95
C PRO A 248 10.82 1.30 1.69
N LEU A 249 11.11 0.16 1.04
CA LEU A 249 11.93 -0.92 1.61
C LEU A 249 13.33 -0.43 2.01
N LYS A 250 13.93 0.44 1.20
CA LYS A 250 15.24 1.06 1.49
C LYS A 250 15.30 1.85 2.79
N SER A 251 14.16 2.27 3.32
CA SER A 251 14.04 2.99 4.58
C SER A 251 13.48 2.13 5.71
N MET A 252 13.46 0.81 5.55
CA MET A 252 12.98 -0.10 6.56
C MET A 252 13.81 0.00 7.86
N ARG A 253 13.15 -0.23 8.99
CA ARG A 253 13.78 -0.16 10.32
C ARG A 253 13.19 -1.24 11.21
N TYR A 254 14.06 -1.91 11.94
CA TYR A 254 13.67 -2.97 12.88
C TYR A 254 12.63 -2.52 13.90
N GLY A 255 12.81 -1.33 14.52
CA GLY A 255 11.85 -0.80 15.48
C GLY A 255 10.47 -0.49 14.88
N SER A 256 10.42 -0.08 13.59
CA SER A 256 9.16 0.13 12.90
C SER A 256 8.42 -1.18 12.65
N LEU A 257 9.16 -2.25 12.34
CA LEU A 257 8.62 -3.60 12.19
C LEU A 257 8.02 -4.11 13.50
N ILE A 258 8.79 -4.04 14.60
CA ILE A 258 8.30 -4.40 15.94
C ILE A 258 7.04 -3.60 16.29
N LYS A 259 7.03 -2.29 16.03
CA LYS A 259 5.87 -1.43 16.29
C LYS A 259 4.62 -1.87 15.51
N ALA A 260 4.78 -2.24 14.24
CA ALA A 260 3.66 -2.71 13.41
C ALA A 260 3.09 -4.03 13.97
N ILE A 261 3.94 -5.01 14.26
CA ILE A 261 3.53 -6.29 14.86
C ILE A 261 2.89 -6.06 16.24
N TYR A 262 3.49 -5.24 17.10
CA TYR A 262 2.93 -4.92 18.41
C TYR A 262 1.52 -4.31 18.31
N LYS A 263 1.35 -3.33 17.44
CA LYS A 263 0.02 -2.72 17.22
C LYS A 263 -1.01 -3.76 16.83
N PHE A 264 -0.69 -4.63 15.88
CA PHE A 264 -1.55 -5.73 15.46
C PHE A 264 -1.94 -6.63 16.65
N THR A 265 -0.99 -7.03 17.48
CA THR A 265 -1.24 -7.91 18.62
C THR A 265 -2.12 -7.29 19.71
N MET A 266 -2.12 -5.94 19.81
CA MET A 266 -2.93 -5.19 20.80
C MET A 266 -4.35 -4.90 20.31
N VAL A 267 -4.59 -4.93 19.00
CA VAL A 267 -5.94 -4.68 18.45
C VAL A 267 -6.83 -5.91 18.68
N ARG A 268 -8.08 -5.64 19.11
CA ARG A 268 -9.11 -6.68 19.14
C ARG A 268 -9.68 -6.86 17.74
N GLN A 269 -9.48 -8.02 17.17
CA GLN A 269 -10.06 -8.36 15.87
C GLN A 269 -11.56 -8.64 16.04
N ASN A 270 -12.39 -7.83 15.39
CA ASN A 270 -13.85 -7.95 15.51
C ASN A 270 -14.49 -8.71 14.35
N TYR A 271 -13.83 -9.51 13.59
CA TYR A 271 -14.29 -10.42 12.51
C TYR A 271 -15.74 -10.21 12.01
N GLY A 272 -16.25 -8.99 12.01
CA GLY A 272 -17.61 -8.66 11.59
C GLY A 272 -18.72 -9.02 12.60
N LYS A 273 -18.38 -9.24 13.87
CA LYS A 273 -19.35 -9.47 14.96
C LYS A 273 -19.55 -8.22 15.79
#